data_3e491e85ff0b369f3742742843887d9b
#
_entry.id   3e491e85ff0b369f3742742843887d9b
#
_cell.length_a   1.000
_cell.length_b   1.000
_cell.length_c   1.000
_cell.angle_alpha   90.00
_cell.angle_beta   90.00
_cell.angle_gamma   90.00
#
_symmetry.space_group_name_H-M   'P 1'
#
loop_
_entity.id
_entity.type
_entity.pdbx_description
1 polymer ?
#
loop_
_entity_poly.entity_id
_entity_poly.type
_entity_poly.pdbx_seq_one_letter_code
_entity_poly.pdbx_strand_id
1 'polypeptide(L)'
;MKIFIKTSHIKKKLQSGFTLIELLVVMVIIGLLAALVVPKFFGHVDKAMQQDAQAQIALLGQALDLYRLENYKYPSTDENLLAIASYLKKEIPKDPWGNDYVYISPGEHGDYDLISYGADNAEGGEENNRDIVSWK
;
A
#
# COMPACT_ATOMS: atom_id res chain seq x y z
N MET A 1 -25.48 64.28 44.94
CA MET A 1 -25.10 63.62 43.68
C MET A 1 -25.17 62.10 43.88
N LYS A 2 -26.19 61.45 43.31
CA LYS A 2 -26.37 59.99 43.42
C LYS A 2 -25.66 59.33 42.25
N ILE A 3 -24.64 58.52 42.52
CA ILE A 3 -23.95 57.75 41.49
C ILE A 3 -24.73 56.42 41.32
N PHE A 4 -25.38 56.25 40.16
CA PHE A 4 -25.98 54.98 39.81
C PHE A 4 -24.93 54.04 39.25
N ILE A 5 -24.53 53.04 40.03
CA ILE A 5 -23.67 51.96 39.58
C ILE A 5 -24.59 50.95 38.85
N LYS A 6 -24.50 50.91 37.53
CA LYS A 6 -25.20 49.94 36.70
C LYS A 6 -24.48 48.62 36.84
N THR A 7 -24.93 47.75 37.74
CA THR A 7 -24.49 46.37 37.82
C THR A 7 -24.91 45.62 36.57
N SER A 8 -24.00 45.39 35.63
CA SER A 8 -24.26 44.53 34.50
C SER A 8 -24.25 43.08 35.00
N HIS A 9 -25.44 42.48 35.04
CA HIS A 9 -25.57 41.04 35.25
C HIS A 9 -24.99 40.33 34.02
N ILE A 10 -23.74 39.87 34.14
CA ILE A 10 -23.16 38.93 33.19
C ILE A 10 -23.90 37.61 33.39
N LYS A 11 -24.85 37.34 32.47
CA LYS A 11 -25.47 36.01 32.38
C LYS A 11 -24.36 35.03 32.04
N LYS A 12 -23.82 34.30 33.02
CA LYS A 12 -23.02 33.11 32.77
C LYS A 12 -23.89 32.16 31.93
N LYS A 13 -23.55 32.01 30.66
CA LYS A 13 -24.07 30.91 29.87
C LYS A 13 -23.63 29.63 30.55
N LEU A 14 -24.56 28.89 31.11
CA LEU A 14 -24.35 27.55 31.60
C LEU A 14 -23.89 26.72 30.39
N GLN A 15 -22.61 26.39 30.33
CA GLN A 15 -22.13 25.42 29.36
C GLN A 15 -22.62 24.06 29.81
N SER A 16 -23.57 23.51 29.04
CA SER A 16 -23.99 22.12 29.24
C SER A 16 -22.90 21.20 28.69
N GLY A 17 -22.33 20.35 29.55
CA GLY A 17 -21.43 19.28 29.16
C GLY A 17 -22.20 18.07 28.66
N PHE A 18 -21.48 17.13 28.03
CA PHE A 18 -22.03 15.83 27.63
C PHE A 18 -22.15 14.89 28.83
N THR A 19 -23.14 14.03 28.80
CA THR A 19 -23.26 12.91 29.76
C THR A 19 -22.37 11.76 29.33
N LEU A 20 -21.96 10.92 30.31
CA LEU A 20 -21.17 9.70 30.01
C LEU A 20 -21.92 8.74 29.08
N ILE A 21 -23.23 8.63 29.24
CA ILE A 21 -24.04 7.75 28.39
C ILE A 21 -24.14 8.26 26.95
N GLU A 22 -24.17 9.56 26.73
CA GLU A 22 -24.15 10.15 25.40
C GLU A 22 -22.85 9.83 24.67
N LEU A 23 -21.69 9.93 25.34
CA LEU A 23 -20.41 9.53 24.80
C LEU A 23 -20.35 8.03 24.53
N LEU A 24 -20.86 7.21 25.42
CA LEU A 24 -20.89 5.75 25.27
C LEU A 24 -21.71 5.35 24.03
N VAL A 25 -22.88 5.93 23.86
CA VAL A 25 -23.77 5.66 22.72
C VAL A 25 -23.09 6.05 21.40
N VAL A 26 -22.44 7.21 21.36
CA VAL A 26 -21.70 7.67 20.18
C VAL A 26 -20.57 6.72 19.83
N MET A 27 -19.79 6.26 20.83
CA MET A 27 -18.71 5.29 20.62
C MET A 27 -19.23 3.95 20.09
N VAL A 28 -20.35 3.45 20.59
CA VAL A 28 -20.98 2.22 20.11
C VAL A 28 -21.44 2.37 18.66
N ILE A 29 -22.08 3.47 18.32
CA ILE A 29 -22.55 3.73 16.94
C ILE A 29 -21.35 3.80 15.99
N ILE A 30 -20.29 4.54 16.34
CA ILE A 30 -19.08 4.64 15.52
C ILE A 30 -18.44 3.26 15.35
N GLY A 31 -18.37 2.46 16.40
CA GLY A 31 -17.84 1.10 16.35
C GLY A 31 -18.64 0.19 15.43
N LEU A 32 -19.97 0.25 15.46
CA LEU A 32 -20.84 -0.52 14.58
C LEU A 32 -20.68 -0.10 13.10
N LEU A 33 -20.60 1.20 12.83
CA LEU A 33 -20.37 1.70 11.47
C LEU A 33 -18.98 1.34 10.96
N ALA A 34 -17.95 1.44 11.79
CA ALA A 34 -16.59 1.03 11.44
C ALA A 34 -16.52 -0.48 11.09
N ALA A 35 -17.24 -1.33 11.80
CA ALA A 35 -17.29 -2.76 11.53
C ALA A 35 -17.87 -3.10 10.15
N LEU A 36 -18.70 -2.23 9.57
CA LEU A 36 -19.26 -2.40 8.23
C LEU A 36 -18.31 -1.90 7.12
N VAL A 37 -17.53 -0.84 7.40
CA VAL A 37 -16.69 -0.15 6.40
C VAL A 37 -15.30 -0.77 6.31
N VAL A 38 -14.69 -1.12 7.44
CA VAL A 38 -13.31 -1.59 7.52
C VAL A 38 -13.04 -2.82 6.63
N PRO A 39 -13.86 -3.88 6.59
CA PRO A 39 -13.61 -5.03 5.72
C PRO A 39 -13.59 -4.69 4.23
N LYS A 40 -14.46 -3.78 3.78
CA LYS A 40 -14.49 -3.32 2.38
C LYS A 40 -13.28 -2.49 2.03
N PHE A 41 -12.83 -1.64 2.95
CA PHE A 41 -11.64 -0.81 2.77
C PHE A 41 -10.38 -1.66 2.59
N PHE A 42 -10.17 -2.65 3.41
CA PHE A 42 -9.02 -3.57 3.28
C PHE A 42 -9.02 -4.33 1.96
N GLY A 43 -10.17 -4.80 1.48
CA GLY A 43 -10.27 -5.44 0.18
C GLY A 43 -9.84 -4.53 -0.99
N HIS A 44 -10.12 -3.24 -0.92
CA HIS A 44 -9.67 -2.26 -1.92
C HIS A 44 -8.16 -1.99 -1.84
N VAL A 45 -7.61 -1.91 -0.63
CA VAL A 45 -6.16 -1.74 -0.42
C VAL A 45 -5.39 -2.93 -0.99
N ASP A 46 -5.83 -4.14 -0.74
CA ASP A 46 -5.21 -5.36 -1.25
C ASP A 46 -5.19 -5.41 -2.78
N LYS A 47 -6.29 -5.04 -3.40
CA LYS A 47 -6.37 -4.94 -4.86
C LYS A 47 -5.43 -3.87 -5.41
N ALA A 48 -5.33 -2.73 -4.74
CA ALA A 48 -4.41 -1.66 -5.11
C ALA A 48 -2.95 -2.12 -5.01
N MET A 49 -2.58 -2.88 -3.98
CA MET A 49 -1.24 -3.46 -3.83
C MET A 49 -0.91 -4.42 -4.96
N GLN A 50 -1.85 -5.27 -5.37
CA GLN A 50 -1.65 -6.17 -6.51
C GLN A 50 -1.43 -5.41 -7.82
N GLN A 51 -2.20 -4.35 -8.05
CA GLN A 51 -2.03 -3.49 -9.23
C GLN A 51 -0.69 -2.75 -9.21
N ASP A 52 -0.25 -2.29 -8.05
CA ASP A 52 1.05 -1.66 -7.88
C ASP A 52 2.20 -2.63 -8.16
N ALA A 53 2.13 -3.85 -7.63
CA ALA A 53 3.10 -4.91 -7.92
C ALA A 53 3.18 -5.20 -9.42
N GLN A 54 2.05 -5.27 -10.10
CA GLN A 54 2.01 -5.50 -11.55
C GLN A 54 2.62 -4.34 -12.33
N ALA A 55 2.36 -3.10 -11.93
CA ALA A 55 2.97 -1.92 -12.52
C ALA A 55 4.50 -1.88 -12.29
N GLN A 56 4.96 -2.22 -11.11
CA GLN A 56 6.39 -2.31 -10.79
C GLN A 56 7.09 -3.41 -11.59
N ILE A 57 6.48 -4.57 -11.76
CA ILE A 57 7.00 -5.65 -12.61
C ILE A 57 7.14 -5.17 -14.06
N ALA A 58 6.17 -4.43 -14.57
CA ALA A 58 6.25 -3.84 -15.91
C ALA A 58 7.39 -2.83 -16.04
N LEU A 59 7.61 -1.98 -15.03
CA LEU A 59 8.74 -1.04 -15.00
C LEU A 59 10.09 -1.74 -14.95
N LEU A 60 10.21 -2.78 -14.12
CA LEU A 60 11.43 -3.59 -14.06
C LEU A 60 11.68 -4.31 -15.39
N GLY A 61 10.62 -4.77 -16.06
CA GLY A 61 10.69 -5.35 -17.39
C GLY A 61 11.24 -4.39 -18.44
N GLN A 62 10.83 -3.12 -18.41
CA GLN A 62 11.39 -2.08 -19.29
C GLN A 62 12.88 -1.84 -19.03
N ALA A 63 13.30 -1.82 -17.78
CA ALA A 63 14.71 -1.69 -17.42
C ALA A 63 15.53 -2.91 -17.86
N LEU A 64 14.97 -4.11 -17.76
CA LEU A 64 15.57 -5.34 -18.29
C LEU A 64 15.72 -5.29 -19.81
N ASP A 65 14.75 -4.76 -20.54
CA ASP A 65 14.81 -4.58 -21.98
C ASP A 65 15.91 -3.59 -22.38
N LEU A 66 16.06 -2.48 -21.64
CA LEU A 66 17.16 -1.53 -21.84
C LEU A 66 18.51 -2.18 -21.60
N TYR A 67 18.65 -2.96 -20.55
CA TYR A 67 19.87 -3.72 -20.29
C TYR A 67 20.21 -4.65 -21.46
N ARG A 68 19.22 -5.37 -21.98
CA ARG A 68 19.38 -6.26 -23.13
C ARG A 68 19.85 -5.51 -24.39
N LEU A 69 19.30 -4.32 -24.64
CA LEU A 69 19.72 -3.49 -25.79
C LEU A 69 21.21 -3.13 -25.74
N GLU A 70 21.73 -2.86 -24.55
CA GLU A 70 23.14 -2.50 -24.36
C GLU A 70 24.08 -3.72 -24.27
N ASN A 71 23.61 -4.81 -23.66
CA ASN A 71 24.45 -5.98 -23.35
C ASN A 71 24.14 -7.19 -24.23
N TYR A 72 23.15 -7.11 -25.11
CA TYR A 72 22.72 -8.18 -26.03
C TYR A 72 22.17 -9.43 -25.34
N LYS A 73 21.95 -9.37 -24.03
CA LYS A 73 21.40 -10.45 -23.24
C LYS A 73 20.70 -9.87 -22.01
N TYR A 74 19.77 -10.61 -21.43
CA TYR A 74 19.24 -10.31 -20.11
C TYR A 74 20.25 -10.68 -19.01
N PRO A 75 20.21 -10.03 -17.83
CA PRO A 75 21.01 -10.46 -16.69
C PRO A 75 20.74 -11.93 -16.36
N SER A 76 21.75 -12.65 -15.91
CA SER A 76 21.56 -14.00 -15.37
C SER A 76 20.89 -13.96 -13.99
N THR A 77 20.40 -15.10 -13.53
CA THR A 77 19.83 -15.22 -12.17
C THR A 77 20.84 -14.78 -11.10
N ASP A 78 22.13 -15.10 -11.26
CA ASP A 78 23.18 -14.71 -10.32
C ASP A 78 23.47 -13.21 -10.33
N GLU A 79 23.43 -12.58 -11.50
CA GLU A 79 23.53 -11.12 -11.64
C GLU A 79 22.32 -10.40 -11.04
N ASN A 80 21.16 -11.05 -11.09
CA ASN A 80 19.85 -10.63 -10.60
C ASN A 80 19.44 -9.20 -11.02
N LEU A 81 18.46 -8.64 -10.34
CA LEU A 81 17.96 -7.28 -10.64
C LEU A 81 18.96 -6.17 -10.31
N LEU A 82 20.03 -6.45 -9.55
CA LEU A 82 21.08 -5.47 -9.28
C LEU A 82 21.77 -5.01 -10.57
N ALA A 83 21.80 -5.83 -11.60
CA ALA A 83 22.37 -5.47 -12.90
C ALA A 83 21.63 -4.32 -13.59
N ILE A 84 20.35 -4.12 -13.29
CA ILE A 84 19.54 -3.04 -13.87
C ILE A 84 19.38 -1.81 -12.99
N ALA A 85 20.05 -1.77 -11.85
CA ALA A 85 19.93 -0.65 -10.90
C ALA A 85 20.25 0.70 -11.53
N SER A 86 21.20 0.77 -12.48
CA SER A 86 21.59 2.00 -13.18
C SER A 86 20.51 2.54 -14.14
N TYR A 87 19.57 1.71 -14.57
CA TYR A 87 18.46 2.09 -15.44
C TYR A 87 17.24 2.58 -14.67
N LEU A 88 17.26 2.45 -13.36
CA LEU A 88 16.21 2.92 -12.47
C LEU A 88 16.60 4.26 -11.84
N LYS A 89 15.66 5.16 -11.67
CA LYS A 89 15.89 6.46 -11.00
C LYS A 89 16.12 6.31 -9.49
N LYS A 90 15.73 5.18 -8.93
CA LYS A 90 15.82 4.83 -7.50
C LYS A 90 16.40 3.43 -7.39
N GLU A 91 16.68 3.03 -6.16
CA GLU A 91 17.03 1.64 -5.86
C GLU A 91 15.95 0.66 -6.34
N ILE A 92 16.34 -0.60 -6.49
CA ILE A 92 15.39 -1.65 -6.87
C ILE A 92 14.28 -1.71 -5.83
N PRO A 93 13.01 -1.50 -6.25
CA PRO A 93 11.91 -1.48 -5.30
C PRO A 93 11.64 -2.88 -4.73
N LYS A 94 11.17 -2.90 -3.51
CA LYS A 94 10.49 -4.07 -2.95
C LYS A 94 9.03 -4.08 -3.43
N ASP A 95 8.42 -5.25 -3.39
CA ASP A 95 7.01 -5.34 -3.69
C ASP A 95 6.16 -4.59 -2.64
N PRO A 96 4.87 -4.34 -2.88
CA PRO A 96 4.02 -3.59 -1.95
C PRO A 96 3.91 -4.19 -0.54
N TRP A 97 4.22 -5.47 -0.39
CA TRP A 97 4.23 -6.17 0.90
C TRP A 97 5.60 -6.17 1.59
N GLY A 98 6.60 -5.50 0.98
CA GLY A 98 7.93 -5.33 1.54
C GLY A 98 8.92 -6.46 1.26
N ASN A 99 8.58 -7.37 0.35
CA ASN A 99 9.42 -8.49 -0.05
C ASN A 99 10.18 -8.20 -1.36
N ASP A 100 11.28 -8.89 -1.58
CA ASP A 100 12.04 -8.78 -2.82
C ASP A 100 11.32 -9.48 -3.97
N TYR A 101 11.41 -8.90 -5.17
CA TYR A 101 11.00 -9.59 -6.39
C TYR A 101 11.95 -10.75 -6.68
N VAL A 102 11.40 -11.87 -7.12
CA VAL A 102 12.18 -13.03 -7.58
C VAL A 102 12.43 -12.90 -9.06
N TYR A 103 13.69 -13.01 -9.46
CA TYR A 103 14.14 -12.93 -10.84
C TYR A 103 14.87 -14.22 -11.23
N ILE A 104 14.46 -14.82 -12.32
CA ILE A 104 15.03 -16.05 -12.86
C ILE A 104 15.29 -15.86 -14.35
N SER A 105 16.51 -16.10 -14.79
CA SER A 105 16.92 -16.04 -16.20
C SER A 105 17.94 -17.14 -16.51
N PRO A 106 17.69 -17.97 -17.54
CA PRO A 106 16.51 -18.03 -18.37
C PRO A 106 15.24 -18.38 -17.59
N GLY A 107 14.09 -17.83 -18.01
CA GLY A 107 12.81 -18.11 -17.38
C GLY A 107 12.20 -19.43 -17.86
N GLU A 108 11.25 -19.95 -17.10
CA GLU A 108 10.42 -21.09 -17.54
C GLU A 108 9.31 -20.63 -18.50
N HIS A 109 8.89 -19.36 -18.41
CA HIS A 109 7.77 -18.79 -19.17
C HIS A 109 8.19 -17.79 -20.26
N GLY A 110 9.49 -17.54 -20.38
CA GLY A 110 10.06 -16.61 -21.33
C GLY A 110 11.56 -16.42 -21.14
N ASP A 111 12.11 -15.36 -21.69
CA ASP A 111 13.53 -15.04 -21.56
C ASP A 111 13.97 -14.83 -20.10
N TYR A 112 13.04 -14.33 -19.28
CA TYR A 112 13.17 -14.23 -17.82
C TYR A 112 11.79 -14.37 -17.17
N ASP A 113 11.78 -14.76 -15.92
CA ASP A 113 10.63 -14.74 -15.04
C ASP A 113 10.86 -13.75 -13.93
N LEU A 114 9.88 -12.85 -13.70
CA LEU A 114 9.88 -11.89 -12.62
C LEU A 114 8.60 -12.05 -11.81
N ILE A 115 8.73 -12.24 -10.50
CA ILE A 115 7.64 -12.69 -9.64
C ILE A 115 7.62 -11.89 -8.35
N SER A 116 6.42 -11.47 -7.92
CA SER A 116 6.12 -11.15 -6.53
C SER A 116 5.24 -12.26 -5.96
N TYR A 117 5.65 -12.83 -4.85
CA TYR A 117 4.88 -13.90 -4.20
C TYR A 117 3.70 -13.41 -3.36
N GLY A 118 3.32 -12.14 -3.49
CA GLY A 118 2.17 -11.61 -2.78
C GLY A 118 2.38 -11.41 -1.29
N ALA A 119 1.29 -11.35 -0.54
CA ALA A 119 1.30 -11.00 0.88
C ALA A 119 1.99 -12.05 1.76
N ASP A 120 1.93 -13.34 1.41
CA ASP A 120 2.52 -14.43 2.18
C ASP A 120 3.97 -14.75 1.82
N ASN A 121 4.52 -14.10 0.78
CA ASN A 121 5.87 -14.34 0.26
C ASN A 121 6.18 -15.83 -0.02
N ALA A 122 5.17 -16.58 -0.44
CA ALA A 122 5.25 -18.00 -0.78
C ALA A 122 4.63 -18.28 -2.15
N GLU A 123 5.18 -19.25 -2.85
CA GLU A 123 4.69 -19.67 -4.17
C GLU A 123 3.23 -20.12 -4.10
N GLY A 124 2.44 -19.69 -5.08
CA GLY A 124 1.01 -19.99 -5.17
C GLY A 124 0.15 -19.08 -4.32
N GLY A 125 -1.05 -19.54 -3.98
CA GLY A 125 -2.00 -18.78 -3.19
C GLY A 125 -3.12 -18.15 -4.02
N GLU A 126 -4.09 -17.64 -3.30
CA GLU A 126 -5.28 -17.00 -3.87
C GLU A 126 -5.47 -15.61 -3.23
N GLU A 127 -6.27 -14.78 -3.88
CA GLU A 127 -6.57 -13.42 -3.45
C GLU A 127 -5.29 -12.60 -3.17
N ASN A 128 -5.04 -12.18 -1.93
CA ASN A 128 -3.87 -11.37 -1.55
C ASN A 128 -2.55 -12.15 -1.58
N ASN A 129 -2.63 -13.45 -1.45
CA ASN A 129 -1.48 -14.35 -1.49
C ASN A 129 -1.14 -14.81 -2.90
N ARG A 130 -1.90 -14.35 -3.90
CA ARG A 130 -1.66 -14.70 -5.30
C ARG A 130 -0.35 -14.13 -5.81
N ASP A 131 0.40 -14.95 -6.53
CA ASP A 131 1.62 -14.53 -7.21
C ASP A 131 1.30 -13.53 -8.32
N ILE A 132 2.07 -12.46 -8.39
CA ILE A 132 2.05 -11.49 -9.48
C ILE A 132 3.27 -11.76 -10.36
N VAL A 133 3.02 -12.05 -11.63
CA VAL A 133 4.04 -12.59 -12.54
C VAL A 133 4.16 -11.77 -13.82
N SER A 134 5.34 -11.82 -14.45
CA SER A 134 5.65 -11.02 -15.64
C SER A 134 5.06 -11.56 -16.94
N TRP A 135 4.60 -12.80 -16.96
CA TRP A 135 4.12 -13.48 -18.18
C TRP A 135 2.60 -13.59 -18.32
N LYS A 136 1.83 -12.94 -17.48
CA LYS A 136 0.35 -12.90 -17.53
C LYS A 136 -0.17 -11.51 -17.80
#